data_25ac16dee1e050989fda622e19af2f3c
#
_entry.id   25ac16dee1e050989fda622e19af2f3c
#
_cell.length_a   1.000
_cell.length_b   1.000
_cell.length_c   1.000
_cell.angle_alpha   90.00
_cell.angle_beta   90.00
_cell.angle_gamma   90.00
#
_symmetry.space_group_name_H-M   'P 1'
#
loop_
_entity.id
_entity.type
_entity.pdbx_description
1 polymer ?
#
loop_
_entity_poly.entity_id
_entity_poly.type
_entity_poly.pdbx_seq_one_letter_code
_entity_poly.pdbx_strand_id
1 'polypeptide(L)'
;MDATKKLEIITSLEKLPDLLQALQNNPGVFIMKLGAEWCGPCKRIEGLVKWCMDQAPANVQCAVIDVDEAIEVYGFLKTKRVVTGIPAILGYYKGNLNYVPDDVVIGSDQKQVTEFFQRCYEKVKQ
;
A
#
# COMPACT_ATOMS: atom_id res chain seq x y z
N MET A 1 -17.15 -2.50 -19.08
CA MET A 1 -16.52 -2.05 -17.84
C MET A 1 -16.02 -0.63 -17.98
N ASP A 2 -16.30 0.21 -17.01
CA ASP A 2 -15.85 1.60 -17.03
C ASP A 2 -14.38 1.68 -16.59
N ALA A 3 -13.48 2.02 -17.51
CA ALA A 3 -12.04 2.11 -17.24
C ALA A 3 -11.68 3.29 -16.32
N THR A 4 -12.61 4.23 -16.10
CA THR A 4 -12.38 5.37 -15.21
C THR A 4 -12.86 5.12 -13.78
N LYS A 5 -13.53 4.00 -13.56
CA LYS A 5 -14.07 3.67 -12.25
C LYS A 5 -12.97 3.33 -11.26
N LYS A 6 -12.98 4.01 -10.12
CA LYS A 6 -12.05 3.75 -9.03
C LYS A 6 -12.22 2.33 -8.49
N LEU A 7 -11.10 1.67 -8.21
CA LEU A 7 -11.08 0.31 -7.67
C LEU A 7 -11.38 0.32 -6.16
N GLU A 8 -12.07 -0.73 -5.71
CA GLU A 8 -12.31 -0.91 -4.29
C GLU A 8 -11.00 -1.20 -3.56
N ILE A 9 -10.92 -0.74 -2.30
CA ILE A 9 -9.74 -0.96 -1.47
C ILE A 9 -9.72 -2.41 -0.99
N ILE A 10 -8.59 -3.08 -1.18
CA ILE A 10 -8.36 -4.42 -0.66
C ILE A 10 -8.14 -4.30 0.84
N THR A 11 -8.82 -5.14 1.63
CA THR A 11 -8.73 -5.11 3.08
C THR A 11 -8.14 -6.39 3.67
N SER A 12 -7.83 -7.39 2.84
CA SER A 12 -7.27 -8.66 3.31
C SER A 12 -6.22 -9.19 2.34
N LEU A 13 -5.03 -9.46 2.86
CA LEU A 13 -3.92 -10.13 2.16
C LEU A 13 -3.19 -10.97 3.20
N GLU A 14 -3.75 -12.15 3.51
CA GLU A 14 -3.26 -12.95 4.64
C GLU A 14 -2.05 -13.81 4.30
N LYS A 15 -1.99 -14.33 3.07
CA LYS A 15 -0.96 -15.27 2.64
C LYS A 15 -0.11 -14.67 1.53
N LEU A 16 1.13 -15.17 1.39
CA LEU A 16 2.04 -14.70 0.33
C LEU A 16 1.45 -14.85 -1.07
N PRO A 17 0.73 -15.94 -1.42
CA PRO A 17 0.07 -16.01 -2.72
C PRO A 17 -0.92 -14.88 -2.97
N ASP A 18 -1.60 -14.38 -1.91
CA ASP A 18 -2.53 -13.26 -2.05
C ASP A 18 -1.78 -11.98 -2.46
N LEU A 19 -0.61 -11.75 -1.86
CA LEU A 19 0.22 -10.61 -2.24
C LEU A 19 0.69 -10.74 -3.68
N LEU A 20 1.17 -11.93 -4.08
CA LEU A 20 1.61 -12.15 -5.46
C LEU A 20 0.47 -11.92 -6.45
N GLN A 21 -0.73 -12.38 -6.12
CA GLN A 21 -1.90 -12.15 -6.99
C GLN A 21 -2.20 -10.66 -7.15
N ALA A 22 -2.10 -9.89 -6.06
CA ALA A 22 -2.28 -8.43 -6.13
C ALA A 22 -1.23 -7.78 -7.03
N LEU A 23 0.02 -8.23 -6.94
CA LEU A 23 1.08 -7.72 -7.80
C LEU A 23 0.83 -8.09 -9.28
N GLN A 24 0.34 -9.30 -9.55
CA GLN A 24 0.00 -9.74 -10.90
C GLN A 24 -1.17 -8.94 -11.50
N ASN A 25 -2.13 -8.55 -10.67
CA ASN A 25 -3.32 -7.82 -11.08
C ASN A 25 -3.13 -6.30 -11.06
N ASN A 26 -1.93 -5.83 -10.76
CA ASN A 26 -1.62 -4.40 -10.61
C ASN A 26 -1.91 -3.65 -11.92
N PRO A 27 -2.87 -2.70 -11.92
CA PRO A 27 -3.26 -1.99 -13.15
C PRO A 27 -2.33 -0.83 -13.53
N GLY A 28 -1.49 -0.39 -12.60
CA GLY A 28 -0.57 0.73 -12.80
C GLY A 28 0.33 0.89 -11.59
N VAL A 29 -0.26 1.16 -10.43
CA VAL A 29 0.43 1.16 -9.13
C VAL A 29 -0.44 0.42 -8.13
N PHE A 30 0.19 -0.45 -7.33
CA PHE A 30 -0.42 -1.09 -6.18
C PHE A 30 0.18 -0.46 -4.92
N ILE A 31 -0.67 0.12 -4.08
CA ILE A 31 -0.26 0.77 -2.84
C ILE A 31 -0.83 -0.02 -1.66
N MET A 32 0.04 -0.50 -0.78
CA MET A 32 -0.36 -1.28 0.38
C MET A 32 0.06 -0.57 1.66
N LYS A 33 -0.93 -0.19 2.49
CA LYS A 33 -0.67 0.35 3.83
C LYS A 33 -0.75 -0.77 4.85
N LEU A 34 0.28 -0.89 5.67
CA LEU A 34 0.34 -1.82 6.79
C LEU A 34 0.21 -1.04 8.09
N GLY A 35 -0.72 -1.47 8.94
CA GLY A 35 -0.98 -0.80 10.21
C GLY A 35 -1.69 -1.72 11.19
N ALA A 36 -2.06 -1.17 12.36
CA ALA A 36 -2.80 -1.90 13.38
C ALA A 36 -3.59 -0.92 14.23
N GLU A 37 -4.68 -1.40 14.84
CA GLU A 37 -5.51 -0.55 15.69
C GLU A 37 -4.79 -0.05 16.94
N TRP A 38 -3.90 -0.87 17.50
CA TRP A 38 -3.12 -0.50 18.69
C TRP A 38 -1.97 0.45 18.39
N CYS A 39 -1.72 0.76 17.15
CA CYS A 39 -0.57 1.56 16.71
C CYS A 39 -0.94 3.06 16.71
N GLY A 40 -0.40 3.82 17.67
CA GLY A 40 -0.64 5.26 17.76
C GLY A 40 -0.18 6.03 16.52
N PRO A 41 1.05 5.83 16.03
CA PRO A 41 1.50 6.50 14.80
C PRO A 41 0.65 6.18 13.59
N CYS A 42 0.11 4.95 13.48
CA CYS A 42 -0.80 4.58 12.40
C CYS A 42 -2.06 5.45 12.43
N LYS A 43 -2.60 5.68 13.63
CA LYS A 43 -3.81 6.48 13.80
C LYS A 43 -3.58 7.95 13.41
N ARG A 44 -2.38 8.47 13.65
CA ARG A 44 -2.07 9.87 13.34
C ARG A 44 -2.15 10.16 11.84
N ILE A 45 -1.89 9.16 10.98
CA ILE A 45 -1.94 9.35 9.52
C ILE A 45 -3.17 8.72 8.88
N GLU A 46 -4.05 8.09 9.66
CA GLU A 46 -5.20 7.36 9.13
C GLU A 46 -6.10 8.24 8.25
N GLY A 47 -6.44 9.43 8.73
CA GLY A 47 -7.27 10.37 7.97
C GLY A 47 -6.60 10.85 6.69
N LEU A 48 -5.29 11.16 6.77
CA LEU A 48 -4.53 11.58 5.59
C LEU A 48 -4.45 10.48 4.54
N VAL A 49 -4.15 9.25 4.97
CA VAL A 49 -4.05 8.12 4.05
C VAL A 49 -5.41 7.86 3.39
N LYS A 50 -6.49 7.89 4.19
CA LYS A 50 -7.84 7.72 3.63
C LYS A 50 -8.12 8.78 2.58
N TRP A 51 -7.81 10.04 2.88
CA TRP A 51 -8.01 11.14 1.93
C TRP A 51 -7.20 10.90 0.65
N CYS A 52 -5.94 10.53 0.78
CA CYS A 52 -5.09 10.26 -0.39
C CYS A 52 -5.65 9.10 -1.23
N MET A 53 -6.08 8.03 -0.59
CA MET A 53 -6.63 6.87 -1.29
C MET A 53 -7.97 7.18 -1.95
N ASP A 54 -8.77 8.07 -1.35
CA ASP A 54 -10.03 8.53 -1.94
C ASP A 54 -9.78 9.31 -3.24
N GLN A 55 -8.60 9.90 -3.39
CA GLN A 55 -8.20 10.64 -4.60
C GLN A 55 -7.52 9.75 -5.65
N ALA A 56 -7.43 8.45 -5.40
CA ALA A 56 -6.68 7.55 -6.27
C ALA A 56 -7.27 7.48 -7.68
N PRO A 57 -6.42 7.57 -8.72
CA PRO A 57 -6.86 7.32 -10.11
C PRO A 57 -7.37 5.89 -10.29
N ALA A 58 -8.09 5.64 -11.40
CA ALA A 58 -8.69 4.34 -11.69
C ALA A 58 -7.65 3.22 -11.85
N ASN A 59 -6.42 3.56 -12.25
CA ASN A 59 -5.34 2.59 -12.42
C ASN A 59 -4.41 2.48 -11.22
N VAL A 60 -4.91 2.83 -10.04
CA VAL A 60 -4.22 2.62 -8.77
C VAL A 60 -5.06 1.68 -7.91
N GLN A 61 -4.47 0.56 -7.51
CA GLN A 61 -5.09 -0.36 -6.58
C GLN A 61 -4.52 -0.11 -5.18
N CYS A 62 -5.38 0.25 -4.25
CA CYS A 62 -4.98 0.45 -2.86
C CYS A 62 -5.38 -0.74 -1.99
N ALA A 63 -4.61 -0.96 -0.93
CA ALA A 63 -4.90 -1.96 0.09
C ALA A 63 -4.60 -1.37 1.47
N VAL A 64 -5.49 -1.62 2.42
CA VAL A 64 -5.30 -1.23 3.83
C VAL A 64 -5.34 -2.51 4.64
N ILE A 65 -4.21 -2.92 5.16
CA ILE A 65 -4.00 -4.24 5.74
C ILE A 65 -3.67 -4.11 7.22
N ASP A 66 -4.42 -4.83 8.04
CA ASP A 66 -4.15 -4.98 9.46
C ASP A 66 -3.10 -6.08 9.64
N VAL A 67 -1.94 -5.73 10.21
CA VAL A 67 -0.86 -6.69 10.36
C VAL A 67 -1.21 -7.86 11.30
N ASP A 68 -2.16 -7.66 12.22
CA ASP A 68 -2.62 -8.73 13.10
C ASP A 68 -3.43 -9.78 12.34
N GLU A 69 -4.00 -9.40 11.19
CA GLU A 69 -4.74 -10.32 10.32
C GLU A 69 -3.88 -10.81 9.15
N ALA A 70 -2.66 -10.31 9.00
CA ALA A 70 -1.76 -10.63 7.89
C ALA A 70 -0.39 -11.03 8.41
N ILE A 71 -0.35 -11.91 9.40
CA ILE A 71 0.88 -12.30 10.10
C ILE A 71 1.92 -12.87 9.13
N GLU A 72 1.49 -13.70 8.17
CA GLU A 72 2.43 -14.29 7.22
C GLU A 72 3.05 -13.23 6.30
N VAL A 73 2.24 -12.36 5.71
CA VAL A 73 2.72 -11.33 4.79
C VAL A 73 3.59 -10.33 5.52
N TYR A 74 3.11 -9.81 6.66
CA TYR A 74 3.86 -8.81 7.41
C TYR A 74 5.16 -9.41 7.97
N GLY A 75 5.09 -10.62 8.53
CA GLY A 75 6.27 -11.30 9.06
C GLY A 75 7.33 -11.54 7.99
N PHE A 76 6.90 -11.92 6.79
CA PHE A 76 7.80 -12.10 5.65
C PHE A 76 8.50 -10.79 5.28
N LEU A 77 7.73 -9.70 5.15
CA LEU A 77 8.30 -8.41 4.78
C LEU A 77 9.26 -7.88 5.84
N LYS A 78 8.96 -8.11 7.13
CA LYS A 78 9.87 -7.73 8.22
C LYS A 78 11.15 -8.58 8.20
N THR A 79 11.03 -9.88 8.01
CA THR A 79 12.18 -10.79 7.95
C THR A 79 13.10 -10.41 6.78
N LYS A 80 12.53 -10.01 5.67
CA LYS A 80 13.29 -9.56 4.49
C LYS A 80 13.75 -8.10 4.60
N ARG A 81 13.44 -7.44 5.69
CA ARG A 81 13.81 -6.04 5.96
C ARG A 81 13.28 -5.05 4.93
N VAL A 82 12.17 -5.40 4.29
CA VAL A 82 11.43 -4.47 3.44
C VAL A 82 10.78 -3.39 4.30
N VAL A 83 10.24 -3.81 5.45
CA VAL A 83 9.66 -2.89 6.44
C VAL A 83 10.32 -3.14 7.78
N THR A 84 10.47 -2.08 8.58
CA THR A 84 11.06 -2.15 9.91
C THR A 84 10.02 -1.98 11.02
N GLY A 85 8.83 -1.53 10.66
CA GLY A 85 7.74 -1.32 11.61
C GLY A 85 6.51 -0.75 10.90
N ILE A 86 5.53 -0.31 11.68
CA ILE A 86 4.30 0.27 11.18
C ILE A 86 4.12 1.68 11.77
N PRO A 87 3.43 2.61 11.05
CA PRO A 87 2.84 2.38 9.74
C PRO A 87 3.89 2.28 8.63
N ALA A 88 3.60 1.48 7.62
CA ALA A 88 4.43 1.38 6.42
C ALA A 88 3.51 1.39 5.21
N ILE A 89 3.87 2.15 4.17
CA ILE A 89 3.10 2.20 2.94
C ILE A 89 4.05 1.86 1.80
N LEU A 90 3.71 0.83 1.04
CA LEU A 90 4.54 0.28 -0.02
C LEU A 90 3.88 0.52 -1.36
N GLY A 91 4.67 0.97 -2.34
CA GLY A 91 4.20 1.18 -3.70
C GLY A 91 4.91 0.26 -4.68
N TYR A 92 4.14 -0.47 -5.46
CA TYR A 92 4.65 -1.40 -6.47
C TYR A 92 4.15 -0.94 -7.83
N TYR A 93 5.06 -0.75 -8.78
CA TYR A 93 4.71 -0.34 -10.14
C TYR A 93 4.31 -1.55 -10.96
N LYS A 94 3.45 -1.34 -11.95
CA LYS A 94 2.97 -2.42 -12.82
C LYS A 94 4.13 -3.22 -13.40
N GLY A 95 4.03 -4.54 -13.32
CA GLY A 95 5.07 -5.45 -13.79
C GLY A 95 6.04 -5.91 -12.71
N ASN A 96 6.09 -5.22 -11.56
CA ASN A 96 6.92 -5.66 -10.44
C ASN A 96 6.22 -6.81 -9.72
N LEU A 97 6.76 -8.02 -9.86
CA LEU A 97 6.26 -9.21 -9.17
C LEU A 97 7.13 -9.59 -7.97
N ASN A 98 8.06 -8.70 -7.61
CA ASN A 98 8.96 -8.91 -6.48
C ASN A 98 8.36 -8.30 -5.21
N TYR A 99 8.61 -8.91 -4.05
CA TYR A 99 8.14 -8.37 -2.78
C TYR A 99 8.81 -7.03 -2.41
N VAL A 100 9.95 -6.70 -3.03
CA VAL A 100 10.62 -5.42 -2.81
C VAL A 100 9.87 -4.32 -3.56
N PRO A 101 9.33 -3.31 -2.85
CA PRO A 101 8.57 -2.26 -3.52
C PRO A 101 9.47 -1.31 -4.30
N ASP A 102 8.86 -0.60 -5.25
CA ASP A 102 9.55 0.47 -5.99
C ASP A 102 9.63 1.75 -5.17
N ASP A 103 8.69 1.94 -4.24
CA ASP A 103 8.66 3.11 -3.36
C ASP A 103 8.10 2.70 -2.01
N VAL A 104 8.56 3.34 -0.95
CA VAL A 104 8.12 3.02 0.40
C VAL A 104 8.24 4.25 1.29
N VAL A 105 7.29 4.38 2.22
CA VAL A 105 7.39 5.33 3.32
C VAL A 105 7.07 4.59 4.62
N ILE A 106 7.90 4.79 5.63
CA ILE A 106 7.74 4.17 6.93
C ILE A 106 7.66 5.28 7.97
N GLY A 107 6.68 5.19 8.86
CA GLY A 107 6.47 6.17 9.91
C GLY A 107 5.29 7.08 9.62
N SER A 108 5.09 8.06 10.50
CA SER A 108 3.89 8.90 10.51
C SER A 108 4.15 10.36 10.15
N ASP A 109 5.23 10.65 9.43
CA ASP A 109 5.49 12.00 8.95
C ASP A 109 4.53 12.32 7.81
N GLN A 110 3.64 13.29 8.05
CA GLN A 110 2.57 13.62 7.10
C GLN A 110 3.10 14.10 5.75
N LYS A 111 4.19 14.87 5.77
CA LYS A 111 4.80 15.38 4.53
C LYS A 111 5.34 14.22 3.69
N GLN A 112 6.06 13.30 4.32
CA GLN A 112 6.62 12.14 3.63
C GLN A 112 5.50 11.25 3.06
N VAL A 113 4.42 11.06 3.81
CA VAL A 113 3.26 10.28 3.35
C VAL A 113 2.62 10.94 2.14
N THR A 114 2.38 12.25 2.21
CA THR A 114 1.79 12.99 1.09
C THR A 114 2.68 12.90 -0.16
N GLU A 115 3.97 13.10 0.00
CA GLU A 115 4.92 13.03 -1.12
C GLU A 115 4.97 11.63 -1.74
N PHE A 116 4.85 10.59 -0.91
CA PHE A 116 4.77 9.21 -1.40
C PHE A 116 3.57 9.03 -2.35
N PHE A 117 2.38 9.46 -1.92
CA PHE A 117 1.19 9.35 -2.77
C PHE A 117 1.32 10.19 -4.04
N GLN A 118 1.91 11.37 -3.94
CA GLN A 118 2.16 12.21 -5.11
C GLN A 118 3.05 11.51 -6.13
N ARG A 119 4.12 10.88 -5.67
CA ARG A 119 5.02 10.14 -6.57
C ARG A 119 4.32 8.97 -7.24
N CYS A 120 3.54 8.21 -6.47
CA CYS A 120 2.81 7.06 -7.00
C CYS A 120 1.77 7.49 -8.04
N TYR A 121 1.03 8.55 -7.77
CA TYR A 121 0.00 9.02 -8.69
C TYR A 121 0.60 9.65 -9.94
N GLU A 122 1.73 10.32 -9.80
CA GLU A 122 2.45 10.87 -10.95
C GLU A 122 2.92 9.75 -11.88
N LYS A 123 3.31 8.63 -11.32
CA LYS A 123 3.77 7.47 -12.10
C LYS A 123 2.71 6.96 -13.06
N VAL A 124 1.44 6.97 -12.68
CA VAL A 124 0.35 6.46 -13.52
C VAL A 124 -0.22 7.47 -14.49
N LYS A 125 0.21 8.73 -14.43
CA LYS A 125 -0.17 9.75 -15.41
C LYS A 125 0.59 9.61 -16.73
N GLN A 126 1.68 8.88 -16.71
CA GLN A 126 2.56 8.74 -17.86
C GLN A 126 2.06 7.72 -18.87
#